data_e94c0e78b279c6e72fbea0acae83be6a
#
_entry.id   e94c0e78b279c6e72fbea0acae83be6a
#
_cell.length_a   1.000
_cell.length_b   1.000
_cell.length_c   1.000
_cell.angle_alpha   90.00
_cell.angle_beta   90.00
_cell.angle_gamma   90.00
#
_symmetry.space_group_name_H-M   'P 1'
#
loop_
_entity.id
_entity.type
_entity.pdbx_description
1 polymer ?
#
loop_
_entity_poly.entity_id
_entity_poly.type
_entity_poly.pdbx_seq_one_letter_code
_entity_poly.pdbx_strand_id
1 'polypeptide(L)'
;MAKGPVIVITGTPGTGKSTHAALLANESPVPLRHINVSEWVKERELYEKYDEEWQTYTVDEDRLLDDLEPLVAEGGLILDWHTCEAFPERWADLVVVLRCDHTKLWERLEARGYPLKKIQENNEAEIMQVVLEEARSSYAPEIVVELESENMENLESNVTRIGGWITTWLKNQESS
;
A
#
# COMPACT_ATOMS: atom_id res chain seq x y z
N MET A 1 0.63 -22.98 -13.88
CA MET A 1 0.55 -21.53 -14.11
C MET A 1 1.51 -20.79 -13.19
N ALA A 2 2.19 -19.80 -13.73
CA ALA A 2 3.07 -18.97 -12.93
C ALA A 2 2.26 -18.17 -11.91
N LYS A 3 2.75 -18.08 -10.69
CA LYS A 3 2.11 -17.25 -9.66
C LYS A 3 2.36 -15.78 -10.00
N GLY A 4 1.37 -14.94 -9.75
CA GLY A 4 1.55 -13.50 -9.85
C GLY A 4 2.37 -12.96 -8.69
N PRO A 5 2.89 -11.73 -8.81
CA PRO A 5 3.68 -11.12 -7.75
C PRO A 5 2.83 -10.66 -6.57
N VAL A 6 3.48 -10.39 -5.45
CA VAL A 6 2.88 -9.69 -4.31
C VAL A 6 3.41 -8.27 -4.32
N ILE A 7 2.53 -7.32 -4.47
CA ILE A 7 2.86 -5.90 -4.55
C ILE A 7 2.27 -5.18 -3.34
N VAL A 8 3.10 -4.46 -2.60
CA VAL A 8 2.66 -3.61 -1.50
C VAL A 8 2.55 -2.19 -2.01
N ILE A 9 1.37 -1.57 -1.86
CA ILE A 9 1.19 -0.16 -2.15
C ILE A 9 0.98 0.54 -0.82
N THR A 10 1.90 1.40 -0.47
CA THR A 10 1.89 2.10 0.80
C THR A 10 2.05 3.61 0.62
N GLY A 11 1.90 4.34 1.69
CA GLY A 11 1.97 5.79 1.71
C GLY A 11 1.18 6.32 2.89
N THR A 12 1.39 7.58 3.20
CA THR A 12 0.60 8.27 4.23
C THR A 12 -0.88 8.18 3.88
N PRO A 13 -1.81 8.07 4.85
CA PRO A 13 -3.24 8.11 4.55
C PRO A 13 -3.59 9.31 3.68
N GLY A 14 -4.39 9.10 2.65
CA GLY A 14 -4.78 10.15 1.70
C GLY A 14 -3.96 10.25 0.43
N THR A 15 -2.90 9.44 0.28
CA THR A 15 -2.03 9.49 -0.90
C THR A 15 -2.56 8.73 -2.12
N GLY A 16 -3.71 8.07 -2.00
CA GLY A 16 -4.35 7.41 -3.15
C GLY A 16 -4.02 5.94 -3.32
N LYS A 17 -3.64 5.27 -2.25
CA LYS A 17 -3.29 3.84 -2.26
C LYS A 17 -4.38 2.96 -2.86
N SER A 18 -5.60 3.08 -2.36
CA SER A 18 -6.72 2.23 -2.81
C SER A 18 -7.09 2.49 -4.26
N THR A 19 -7.02 3.74 -4.70
CA THR A 19 -7.30 4.11 -6.09
C THR A 19 -6.26 3.49 -7.03
N HIS A 20 -4.98 3.56 -6.66
CA HIS A 20 -3.90 2.93 -7.42
C HIS A 20 -4.07 1.41 -7.46
N ALA A 21 -4.36 0.81 -6.31
CA ALA A 21 -4.51 -0.64 -6.19
C ALA A 21 -5.68 -1.15 -7.03
N ALA A 22 -6.82 -0.47 -6.98
CA ALA A 22 -8.00 -0.87 -7.75
C ALA A 22 -7.75 -0.77 -9.26
N LEU A 23 -7.13 0.31 -9.72
CA LEU A 23 -6.83 0.48 -11.14
C LEU A 23 -5.80 -0.53 -11.60
N LEU A 24 -4.76 -0.78 -10.80
CA LEU A 24 -3.75 -1.78 -11.12
C LEU A 24 -4.36 -3.18 -11.23
N ALA A 25 -5.25 -3.55 -10.29
CA ALA A 25 -5.92 -4.86 -10.34
C ALA A 25 -6.73 -5.01 -11.62
N ASN A 26 -7.36 -3.92 -12.07
CA ASN A 26 -8.17 -3.94 -13.30
C ASN A 26 -7.32 -4.01 -14.58
N GLU A 27 -6.16 -3.35 -14.58
CA GLU A 27 -5.32 -3.24 -15.79
C GLU A 27 -4.12 -4.19 -15.83
N SER A 28 -3.88 -4.95 -14.76
CA SER A 28 -2.74 -5.86 -14.67
C SER A 28 -2.73 -6.89 -15.79
N PRO A 29 -1.53 -7.23 -16.33
CA PRO A 29 -1.42 -8.30 -17.35
C PRO A 29 -1.72 -9.69 -16.79
N VAL A 30 -1.79 -9.85 -15.47
CA VAL A 30 -2.18 -11.11 -14.81
C VAL A 30 -3.18 -10.78 -13.69
N PRO A 31 -4.01 -11.77 -13.30
CA PRO A 31 -4.96 -11.52 -12.19
C PRO A 31 -4.25 -11.14 -10.90
N LEU A 32 -4.65 -10.03 -10.31
CA LEU A 32 -4.17 -9.57 -9.00
C LEU A 32 -5.37 -9.26 -8.12
N ARG A 33 -5.37 -9.78 -6.91
CA ARG A 33 -6.41 -9.50 -5.92
C ARG A 33 -6.00 -8.30 -5.07
N HIS A 34 -6.83 -7.27 -5.07
CA HIS A 34 -6.61 -6.10 -4.22
C HIS A 34 -7.18 -6.35 -2.82
N ILE A 35 -6.33 -6.20 -1.81
CA ILE A 35 -6.74 -6.25 -0.41
C ILE A 35 -6.44 -4.89 0.21
N ASN A 36 -7.51 -4.18 0.60
CA ASN A 36 -7.40 -2.98 1.42
C ASN A 36 -7.24 -3.47 2.85
N VAL A 37 -6.04 -3.42 3.39
CA VAL A 37 -5.73 -4.03 4.69
C VAL A 37 -6.52 -3.40 5.83
N SER A 38 -6.75 -2.08 5.79
CA SER A 38 -7.55 -1.41 6.81
C SER A 38 -8.98 -1.97 6.87
N GLU A 39 -9.62 -2.18 5.71
CA GLU A 39 -10.94 -2.76 5.65
C GLU A 39 -10.93 -4.24 6.03
N TRP A 40 -9.90 -4.96 5.62
CA TRP A 40 -9.71 -6.37 5.98
C TRP A 40 -9.65 -6.56 7.49
N VAL A 41 -8.90 -5.69 8.18
CA VAL A 41 -8.80 -5.69 9.64
C VAL A 41 -10.16 -5.44 10.28
N LYS A 42 -10.92 -4.48 9.78
CA LYS A 42 -12.25 -4.17 10.30
C LYS A 42 -13.24 -5.32 10.12
N GLU A 43 -13.31 -5.86 8.93
CA GLU A 43 -14.26 -6.94 8.59
C GLU A 43 -13.99 -8.22 9.37
N ARG A 44 -12.72 -8.52 9.63
CA ARG A 44 -12.31 -9.75 10.30
C ARG A 44 -12.00 -9.54 11.79
N GLU A 45 -12.22 -8.31 12.27
CA GLU A 45 -12.00 -7.96 13.67
C GLU A 45 -10.58 -8.30 14.16
N LEU A 46 -9.58 -7.99 13.33
CA LEU A 46 -8.16 -8.24 13.63
C LEU A 46 -7.54 -7.05 14.36
N TYR A 47 -8.26 -6.50 15.32
CA TYR A 47 -7.81 -5.35 16.09
C TYR A 47 -8.08 -5.57 17.58
N GLU A 48 -7.29 -4.90 18.43
CA GLU A 48 -7.44 -4.97 19.88
C GLU A 48 -8.43 -3.94 20.40
N LYS A 49 -8.37 -2.71 19.85
CA LYS A 49 -9.26 -1.62 20.25
C LYS A 49 -9.39 -0.56 19.16
N TYR A 50 -10.42 0.28 19.30
CA TYR A 50 -10.64 1.43 18.43
C TYR A 50 -10.43 2.72 19.22
N ASP A 51 -9.64 3.66 18.65
CA ASP A 51 -9.38 4.98 19.21
C ASP A 51 -10.30 5.99 18.53
N GLU A 52 -11.27 6.52 19.25
CA GLU A 52 -12.25 7.47 18.71
C GLU A 52 -11.65 8.83 18.37
N GLU A 53 -10.65 9.28 19.15
CA GLU A 53 -9.98 10.56 18.89
C GLU A 53 -9.25 10.57 17.56
N TRP A 54 -8.54 9.48 17.25
CA TRP A 54 -7.76 9.35 16.03
C TRP A 54 -8.52 8.65 14.90
N GLN A 55 -9.71 8.12 15.18
CA GLN A 55 -10.52 7.34 14.25
C GLN A 55 -9.73 6.19 13.62
N THR A 56 -9.03 5.45 14.46
CA THR A 56 -8.14 4.36 14.02
C THR A 56 -8.23 3.16 14.94
N TYR A 57 -7.85 1.99 14.41
CA TYR A 57 -7.80 0.73 15.15
C TYR A 57 -6.38 0.41 15.56
N THR A 58 -6.22 -0.18 16.76
CA THR A 58 -4.95 -0.80 17.15
C THR A 58 -4.98 -2.22 16.62
N VAL A 59 -4.22 -2.47 15.57
CA VAL A 59 -4.22 -3.75 14.86
C VAL A 59 -3.47 -4.82 15.66
N ASP A 60 -4.04 -6.04 15.68
CA ASP A 60 -3.33 -7.21 16.18
C ASP A 60 -2.51 -7.75 15.01
N GLU A 61 -1.26 -7.32 14.92
CA GLU A 61 -0.40 -7.64 13.77
C GLU A 61 -0.17 -9.14 13.60
N ASP A 62 0.03 -9.88 14.68
CA ASP A 62 0.27 -11.32 14.58
C ASP A 62 -0.92 -12.04 13.95
N ARG A 63 -2.13 -11.70 14.37
CA ARG A 63 -3.35 -12.29 13.80
C ARG A 63 -3.53 -11.89 12.34
N LEU A 64 -3.22 -10.62 12.00
CA LEU A 64 -3.30 -10.13 10.63
C LEU A 64 -2.35 -10.91 9.72
N LEU A 65 -1.09 -11.08 10.15
CA LEU A 65 -0.09 -11.80 9.37
C LEU A 65 -0.48 -13.27 9.17
N ASP A 66 -0.98 -13.91 10.22
CA ASP A 66 -1.44 -15.29 10.13
C ASP A 66 -2.61 -15.43 9.14
N ASP A 67 -3.51 -14.45 9.13
CA ASP A 67 -4.67 -14.47 8.26
C ASP A 67 -4.30 -14.26 6.80
N LEU A 68 -3.29 -13.42 6.51
CA LEU A 68 -2.84 -13.11 5.16
C LEU A 68 -1.84 -14.11 4.59
N GLU A 69 -1.09 -14.82 5.43
CA GLU A 69 -0.02 -15.72 4.98
C GLU A 69 -0.44 -16.73 3.88
N PRO A 70 -1.59 -17.41 4.00
CA PRO A 70 -2.01 -18.32 2.92
C PRO A 70 -2.23 -17.64 1.58
N LEU A 71 -2.76 -16.41 1.60
CA LEU A 71 -3.01 -15.64 0.38
C LEU A 71 -1.71 -15.18 -0.26
N VAL A 72 -0.75 -14.77 0.56
CA VAL A 72 0.58 -14.39 0.08
C VAL A 72 1.27 -15.58 -0.56
N ALA A 73 1.13 -16.77 0.02
CA ALA A 73 1.73 -17.99 -0.52
C ALA A 73 1.19 -18.32 -1.91
N GLU A 74 -0.06 -17.97 -2.19
CA GLU A 74 -0.67 -18.17 -3.51
C GLU A 74 -0.16 -17.15 -4.53
N GLY A 75 0.29 -15.97 -4.09
CA GLY A 75 0.74 -14.89 -4.95
C GLY A 75 -0.42 -14.15 -5.63
N GLY A 76 -0.10 -13.20 -6.50
CA GLY A 76 -1.11 -12.42 -7.21
C GLY A 76 -1.91 -11.49 -6.30
N LEU A 77 -1.23 -10.78 -5.40
CA LEU A 77 -1.85 -9.86 -4.44
C LEU A 77 -1.35 -8.43 -4.59
N ILE A 78 -2.25 -7.50 -4.27
CA ILE A 78 -1.89 -6.11 -4.00
C ILE A 78 -2.32 -5.84 -2.56
N LEU A 79 -1.35 -5.58 -1.69
CA LEU A 79 -1.61 -5.23 -0.29
C LEU A 79 -1.51 -3.71 -0.13
N ASP A 80 -2.63 -3.07 0.14
CA ASP A 80 -2.80 -1.62 0.23
C ASP A 80 -2.91 -1.24 1.71
N TRP A 81 -1.87 -0.65 2.27
CA TRP A 81 -1.85 -0.26 3.68
C TRP A 81 -0.79 0.80 3.96
N HIS A 82 -1.03 1.63 4.97
CA HIS A 82 -0.09 2.67 5.37
C HIS A 82 1.03 2.17 6.30
N THR A 83 0.93 0.95 6.82
CA THR A 83 1.89 0.37 7.78
C THR A 83 2.67 -0.78 7.16
N CYS A 84 3.45 -0.47 6.12
CA CYS A 84 4.15 -1.49 5.35
C CYS A 84 5.22 -2.27 6.13
N GLU A 85 5.77 -1.69 7.20
CA GLU A 85 6.80 -2.35 7.99
C GLU A 85 6.29 -3.54 8.80
N ALA A 86 4.96 -3.69 8.90
CA ALA A 86 4.36 -4.83 9.60
C ALA A 86 4.52 -6.13 8.81
N PHE A 87 4.62 -6.06 7.48
CA PHE A 87 4.73 -7.25 6.64
C PHE A 87 6.15 -7.81 6.63
N PRO A 88 6.32 -9.14 6.68
CA PRO A 88 7.64 -9.74 6.51
C PRO A 88 8.27 -9.34 5.17
N GLU A 89 9.57 -9.07 5.19
CA GLU A 89 10.30 -8.67 3.98
C GLU A 89 10.11 -9.68 2.84
N ARG A 90 10.09 -10.96 3.16
CA ARG A 90 9.96 -12.04 2.17
C ARG A 90 8.63 -12.05 1.40
N TRP A 91 7.61 -11.34 1.91
CA TRP A 91 6.30 -11.32 1.26
C TRP A 91 6.28 -10.49 -0.02
N ALA A 92 7.01 -9.39 -0.04
CA ALA A 92 6.88 -8.40 -1.11
C ALA A 92 7.85 -8.61 -2.26
N ASP A 93 7.34 -8.60 -3.48
CA ASP A 93 8.15 -8.59 -4.69
C ASP A 93 8.40 -7.16 -5.14
N LEU A 94 7.49 -6.24 -4.79
CA LEU A 94 7.63 -4.82 -5.07
C LEU A 94 6.91 -4.02 -3.98
N VAL A 95 7.51 -2.93 -3.55
CA VAL A 95 6.92 -1.99 -2.58
C VAL A 95 6.84 -0.63 -3.23
N VAL A 96 5.63 -0.14 -3.46
CA VAL A 96 5.37 1.16 -4.06
C VAL A 96 4.99 2.14 -2.96
N VAL A 97 5.76 3.21 -2.79
CA VAL A 97 5.48 4.26 -1.82
C VAL A 97 4.94 5.47 -2.57
N LEU A 98 3.67 5.79 -2.33
CA LEU A 98 3.03 6.95 -2.95
C LEU A 98 3.35 8.20 -2.16
N ARG A 99 3.74 9.26 -2.87
CA ARG A 99 4.06 10.55 -2.28
C ARG A 99 3.10 11.61 -2.81
N CYS A 100 2.76 12.52 -1.94
CA CYS A 100 1.82 13.59 -2.28
C CYS A 100 2.28 14.92 -1.67
N ASP A 101 2.10 16.01 -2.40
CA ASP A 101 2.34 17.35 -1.89
C ASP A 101 1.46 17.59 -0.65
N HIS A 102 2.03 18.22 0.38
CA HIS A 102 1.34 18.41 1.66
C HIS A 102 0.06 19.24 1.56
N THR A 103 -0.02 20.18 0.62
CA THR A 103 -1.23 20.98 0.43
C THR A 103 -2.37 20.11 -0.12
N LYS A 104 -2.07 19.30 -1.13
CA LYS A 104 -3.05 18.37 -1.71
C LYS A 104 -3.47 17.31 -0.71
N LEU A 105 -2.53 16.81 0.06
CA LEU A 105 -2.82 15.82 1.09
C LEU A 105 -3.79 16.40 2.14
N TRP A 106 -3.53 17.61 2.59
CA TRP A 106 -4.40 18.30 3.54
C TRP A 106 -5.83 18.37 3.01
N GLU A 107 -6.00 18.85 1.77
CA GLU A 107 -7.31 18.96 1.14
C GLU A 107 -8.04 17.63 1.05
N ARG A 108 -7.31 16.55 0.71
CA ARG A 108 -7.89 15.21 0.62
C ARG A 108 -8.35 14.69 1.97
N LEU A 109 -7.59 14.96 3.02
CA LEU A 109 -7.93 14.51 4.37
C LEU A 109 -9.11 15.30 4.93
N GLU A 110 -9.19 16.60 4.64
CA GLU A 110 -10.36 17.41 4.97
C GLU A 110 -11.61 16.86 4.30
N ALA A 111 -11.50 16.54 3.01
CA ALA A 111 -12.62 16.00 2.23
C ALA A 111 -13.12 14.67 2.79
N ARG A 112 -12.25 13.91 3.44
CA ARG A 112 -12.63 12.65 4.10
C ARG A 112 -13.26 12.86 5.49
N GLY A 113 -13.29 14.10 5.96
CA GLY A 113 -13.86 14.43 7.25
C GLY A 113 -12.99 14.05 8.45
N TYR A 114 -11.70 13.94 8.25
CA TYR A 114 -10.78 13.61 9.34
C TYR A 114 -10.72 14.76 10.37
N PRO A 115 -10.60 14.45 11.68
CA PRO A 115 -10.40 15.49 12.69
C PRO A 115 -9.11 16.28 12.40
N LEU A 116 -9.10 17.56 12.73
CA LEU A 116 -7.96 18.45 12.49
C LEU A 116 -6.64 17.86 12.99
N LYS A 117 -6.66 17.31 14.20
CA LYS A 117 -5.47 16.72 14.82
C LYS A 117 -4.90 15.58 13.96
N LYS A 118 -5.77 14.73 13.41
CA LYS A 118 -5.38 13.62 12.54
C LYS A 118 -4.82 14.13 11.21
N ILE A 119 -5.42 15.20 10.66
CA ILE A 119 -4.94 15.82 9.43
C ILE A 119 -3.53 16.37 9.63
N GLN A 120 -3.30 17.11 10.71
CA GLN A 120 -2.00 17.70 11.04
C GLN A 120 -0.94 16.62 11.20
N GLU A 121 -1.25 15.56 11.93
CA GLU A 121 -0.32 14.46 12.19
C GLU A 121 0.07 13.73 10.90
N ASN A 122 -0.91 13.42 10.06
CA ASN A 122 -0.64 12.74 8.79
C ASN A 122 0.12 13.64 7.82
N ASN A 123 -0.21 14.92 7.78
CA ASN A 123 0.47 15.86 6.90
C ASN A 123 1.93 16.03 7.31
N GLU A 124 2.19 16.15 8.61
CA GLU A 124 3.54 16.21 9.13
C GLU A 124 4.33 14.94 8.81
N ALA A 125 3.70 13.77 8.97
CA ALA A 125 4.34 12.49 8.65
C ALA A 125 4.74 12.43 7.17
N GLU A 126 3.92 12.97 6.29
CA GLU A 126 4.24 13.00 4.86
C GLU A 126 5.41 13.95 4.57
N ILE A 127 5.42 15.13 5.16
CA ILE A 127 6.51 16.09 5.03
C ILE A 127 7.82 15.47 5.51
N MET A 128 7.77 14.76 6.64
CA MET A 128 8.94 14.11 7.25
C MET A 128 9.30 12.78 6.59
N GLN A 129 8.57 12.35 5.57
CA GLN A 129 8.84 11.12 4.82
C GLN A 129 8.81 9.86 5.68
N VAL A 130 7.93 9.82 6.68
CA VAL A 130 7.87 8.70 7.63
C VAL A 130 7.65 7.36 6.94
N VAL A 131 6.62 7.26 6.10
CA VAL A 131 6.31 5.99 5.43
C VAL A 131 7.41 5.57 4.45
N LEU A 132 7.96 6.53 3.72
CA LEU A 132 9.06 6.26 2.79
C LEU A 132 10.29 5.70 3.52
N GLU A 133 10.65 6.31 4.66
CA GLU A 133 11.79 5.83 5.45
C GLU A 133 11.53 4.46 6.06
N GLU A 134 10.30 4.20 6.49
CA GLU A 134 9.90 2.88 7.00
C GLU A 134 10.05 1.81 5.91
N ALA A 135 9.62 2.12 4.68
CA ALA A 135 9.77 1.19 3.56
C ALA A 135 11.24 0.93 3.24
N ARG A 136 12.05 1.98 3.20
CA ARG A 136 13.47 1.86 2.92
C ARG A 136 14.23 1.09 3.98
N SER A 137 13.77 1.16 5.23
CA SER A 137 14.39 0.44 6.35
C SER A 137 13.96 -1.02 6.42
N SER A 138 12.79 -1.34 5.88
CA SER A 138 12.16 -2.65 6.02
C SER A 138 12.37 -3.58 4.83
N TYR A 139 12.67 -3.02 3.66
CA TYR A 139 12.78 -3.79 2.42
C TYR A 139 14.07 -3.47 1.67
N ALA A 140 14.50 -4.40 0.82
CA ALA A 140 15.68 -4.20 -0.01
C ALA A 140 15.47 -2.99 -0.95
N PRO A 141 16.50 -2.14 -1.15
CA PRO A 141 16.36 -0.95 -1.99
C PRO A 141 15.89 -1.25 -3.41
N GLU A 142 16.24 -2.41 -3.95
CA GLU A 142 15.90 -2.80 -5.32
C GLU A 142 14.40 -2.95 -5.55
N ILE A 143 13.62 -3.20 -4.49
CA ILE A 143 12.19 -3.41 -4.63
C ILE A 143 11.35 -2.23 -4.15
N VAL A 144 11.96 -1.18 -3.58
CA VAL A 144 11.24 -0.01 -3.10
C VAL A 144 11.24 1.09 -4.15
N VAL A 145 10.06 1.51 -4.57
CA VAL A 145 9.87 2.54 -5.61
C VAL A 145 9.02 3.67 -5.04
N GLU A 146 9.50 4.90 -5.22
CA GLU A 146 8.76 6.10 -4.81
C GLU A 146 8.06 6.70 -6.03
N LEU A 147 6.73 6.90 -5.96
CA LEU A 147 5.95 7.45 -7.07
C LEU A 147 5.08 8.61 -6.59
N GLU A 148 4.99 9.65 -7.42
CA GLU A 148 4.14 10.80 -7.13
C GLU A 148 2.65 10.46 -7.34
N SER A 149 1.80 10.95 -6.44
CA SER A 149 0.36 10.71 -6.47
C SER A 149 -0.40 12.02 -6.25
N GLU A 150 -0.28 12.93 -7.22
CA GLU A 150 -0.88 14.25 -7.10
C GLU A 150 -2.10 14.47 -7.97
N ASN A 151 -2.23 13.73 -9.07
CA ASN A 151 -3.30 13.93 -10.04
C ASN A 151 -3.59 12.63 -10.81
N MET A 152 -4.57 12.70 -11.71
CA MET A 152 -5.00 11.57 -12.54
C MET A 152 -3.91 11.11 -13.50
N GLU A 153 -3.11 12.04 -14.02
CA GLU A 153 -1.98 11.73 -14.89
C GLU A 153 -0.95 10.87 -14.17
N ASN A 154 -0.63 11.22 -12.93
CA ASN A 154 0.27 10.43 -12.09
C ASN A 154 -0.29 9.04 -11.87
N LEU A 155 -1.58 8.93 -11.56
CA LEU A 155 -2.25 7.64 -11.34
C LEU A 155 -2.08 6.72 -12.56
N GLU A 156 -2.44 7.21 -13.74
CA GLU A 156 -2.36 6.44 -14.97
C GLU A 156 -0.92 6.04 -15.31
N SER A 157 0.00 6.99 -15.19
CA SER A 157 1.43 6.75 -15.43
C SER A 157 2.01 5.72 -14.46
N ASN A 158 1.66 5.84 -13.18
CA ASN A 158 2.14 4.91 -12.15
C ASN A 158 1.65 3.50 -12.41
N VAL A 159 0.37 3.35 -12.71
CA VAL A 159 -0.21 2.02 -12.97
C VAL A 159 0.41 1.39 -14.23
N THR A 160 0.66 2.18 -15.27
CA THR A 160 1.34 1.71 -16.48
C THR A 160 2.76 1.23 -16.16
N ARG A 161 3.49 1.98 -15.34
CA ARG A 161 4.86 1.61 -14.94
C ARG A 161 4.87 0.30 -14.14
N ILE A 162 3.95 0.17 -13.20
CA ILE A 162 3.84 -1.05 -12.39
C ILE A 162 3.46 -2.24 -13.28
N GLY A 163 2.55 -2.03 -14.22
CA GLY A 163 2.17 -3.07 -15.20
C GLY A 163 3.36 -3.56 -16.01
N GLY A 164 4.23 -2.64 -16.46
CA GLY A 164 5.47 -2.98 -17.15
C GLY A 164 6.41 -3.77 -16.27
N TRP A 165 6.54 -3.39 -15.00
CA TRP A 165 7.33 -4.12 -14.02
C TRP A 165 6.82 -5.56 -13.87
N ILE A 166 5.49 -5.74 -13.79
CA ILE A 166 4.87 -7.06 -13.67
C ILE A 166 5.23 -7.94 -14.86
N THR A 167 5.16 -7.38 -16.07
CA THR A 167 5.51 -8.11 -17.29
C THR A 167 6.95 -8.60 -17.25
N THR A 168 7.88 -7.73 -16.82
CA THR A 168 9.30 -8.08 -16.69
C THR A 168 9.49 -9.13 -15.60
N TRP A 169 8.82 -8.96 -14.48
CA TRP A 169 8.90 -9.92 -13.36
C TRP A 169 8.46 -11.32 -13.80
N LEU A 170 7.36 -11.40 -14.55
CA LEU A 170 6.86 -12.70 -15.08
C LEU A 170 7.88 -13.36 -16.01
N LYS A 171 8.51 -12.58 -16.88
CA LYS A 171 9.55 -13.10 -17.77
C LYS A 171 10.73 -13.66 -16.98
N ASN A 172 11.12 -12.97 -15.92
CA ASN A 172 12.23 -13.41 -15.07
C ASN A 172 11.89 -14.71 -14.32
N GLN A 173 10.61 -14.91 -13.96
CA GLN A 173 10.18 -16.16 -13.34
C GLN A 173 10.25 -17.33 -14.31
N GLU A 174 9.91 -17.12 -15.58
CA GLU A 174 9.99 -18.15 -16.61
C GLU A 174 11.42 -18.56 -16.91
N SER A 175 12.37 -17.65 -16.72
CA SER A 175 13.79 -17.89 -17.03
C SER A 175 14.57 -18.57 -15.90
N SER A 176 13.94 -18.73 -14.73
CA SER A 176 14.63 -19.32 -13.56
C SER A 176 14.24 -20.77 -13.29
#